data_8b944ae1b9035b2062d7a8b07b10a850
#
_entry.id   8b944ae1b9035b2062d7a8b07b10a850
#
_cell.length_a   1.000
_cell.length_b   1.000
_cell.length_c   1.000
_cell.angle_alpha   90.00
_cell.angle_beta   90.00
_cell.angle_gamma   90.00
#
_symmetry.space_group_name_H-M   'P 1'
#
loop_
_entity.id
_entity.type
_entity.pdbx_description
1 polymer ?
#
loop_
_entity_poly.entity_id
_entity_poly.type
_entity_poly.pdbx_seq_one_letter_code
_entity_poly.pdbx_strand_id
1 'polypeptide(L)'
;MKGTAKLVKHFIFAAAMSFACCTSDHEVKADTPQFMENKTMYITIEGKTMTVQLEDNSATRELLELLQQASITYTARDYGGFEKVGELGHSLPTSNEQITTQAGDVILYSGSQIVLFYGSNSWSYTRLGRIQYESIAELKSFLKAGQGNVSVTLSLGEPTAIAMVSAKESGDPRVMTIDGIRTESPRKGVYIQEGKKYLK
;
A
#
# COMPACT_ATOMS: atom_id res chain seq x y z
N MET A 1 -5.21 -49.22 -65.89
CA MET A 1 -4.20 -48.88 -66.90
C MET A 1 -3.32 -47.83 -66.28
N LYS A 2 -2.18 -48.21 -65.72
CA LYS A 2 -0.82 -48.12 -66.26
C LYS A 2 -0.42 -46.69 -66.63
N GLY A 3 0.58 -46.18 -65.96
CA GLY A 3 1.37 -45.04 -66.37
C GLY A 3 2.35 -44.59 -65.27
N THR A 4 3.48 -45.30 -65.20
CA THR A 4 4.71 -44.99 -64.48
C THR A 4 5.54 -43.96 -65.24
N ALA A 5 6.27 -43.10 -64.60
CA ALA A 5 7.65 -42.65 -64.96
C ALA A 5 8.07 -41.48 -64.02
N LYS A 6 9.05 -41.70 -63.28
CA LYS A 6 10.54 -41.59 -63.37
C LYS A 6 11.04 -40.21 -62.93
N LEU A 7 11.58 -40.22 -61.79
CA LEU A 7 12.88 -39.79 -61.21
C LEU A 7 13.81 -38.99 -62.17
N VAL A 8 14.15 -37.78 -61.83
CA VAL A 8 15.44 -37.16 -62.12
C VAL A 8 15.96 -36.38 -60.92
N LYS A 9 17.07 -36.87 -60.36
CA LYS A 9 17.91 -36.21 -59.38
C LYS A 9 18.72 -35.15 -60.08
N HIS A 10 18.73 -33.93 -59.57
CA HIS A 10 19.84 -33.04 -59.79
C HIS A 10 20.36 -32.50 -58.41
N PHE A 11 21.56 -32.91 -58.11
CA PHE A 11 22.41 -32.39 -57.08
C PHE A 11 22.93 -31.03 -57.56
N ILE A 12 22.68 -29.98 -56.81
CA ILE A 12 23.44 -28.76 -56.88
C ILE A 12 23.94 -28.45 -55.50
N PHE A 13 25.24 -28.57 -55.38
CA PHE A 13 26.08 -28.18 -54.25
C PHE A 13 26.18 -26.64 -54.28
N ALA A 14 25.72 -25.93 -53.25
CA ALA A 14 26.01 -24.55 -53.06
C ALA A 14 26.41 -24.29 -51.60
N ALA A 15 27.59 -23.72 -51.50
CA ALA A 15 28.35 -23.51 -50.28
C ALA A 15 27.59 -22.65 -49.23
N ALA A 16 27.59 -23.15 -48.03
CA ALA A 16 27.13 -22.41 -46.86
C ALA A 16 28.20 -21.39 -46.46
N MET A 17 27.88 -20.12 -46.58
CA MET A 17 28.59 -19.03 -45.90
C MET A 17 27.83 -18.75 -44.60
N SER A 18 28.41 -19.25 -43.52
CA SER A 18 27.91 -18.96 -42.15
C SER A 18 28.16 -17.51 -41.80
N PHE A 19 27.14 -16.69 -41.85
CA PHE A 19 27.14 -15.40 -41.18
C PHE A 19 26.63 -15.66 -39.74
N ALA A 20 27.56 -15.72 -38.81
CA ALA A 20 27.25 -15.66 -37.38
C ALA A 20 26.84 -14.23 -37.06
N CYS A 21 25.53 -13.96 -37.12
CA CYS A 21 24.94 -12.78 -36.58
C CYS A 21 24.70 -13.07 -35.09
N CYS A 22 25.58 -12.55 -34.20
CA CYS A 22 25.30 -12.44 -32.78
C CYS A 22 24.16 -11.43 -32.59
N THR A 23 22.95 -11.91 -32.65
CA THR A 23 21.83 -11.19 -32.05
C THR A 23 21.89 -11.47 -30.57
N SER A 24 22.40 -10.50 -29.81
CA SER A 24 22.16 -10.42 -28.37
C SER A 24 20.66 -10.17 -28.20
N ASP A 25 19.91 -11.24 -28.06
CA ASP A 25 18.56 -11.15 -27.50
C ASP A 25 18.69 -10.68 -26.07
N HIS A 26 18.73 -9.36 -25.89
CA HIS A 26 18.34 -8.73 -24.65
C HIS A 26 16.83 -8.95 -24.56
N GLU A 27 16.47 -10.09 -24.00
CA GLU A 27 15.16 -10.27 -23.40
C GLU A 27 15.05 -9.17 -22.35
N VAL A 28 14.41 -8.06 -22.71
CA VAL A 28 13.89 -7.11 -21.76
C VAL A 28 12.80 -7.88 -21.02
N LYS A 29 13.20 -8.63 -19.97
CA LYS A 29 12.28 -9.01 -18.93
C LYS A 29 11.64 -7.71 -18.51
N ALA A 30 10.37 -7.52 -18.88
CA ALA A 30 9.53 -6.55 -18.25
C ALA A 30 9.66 -6.86 -16.76
N ASP A 31 10.33 -5.99 -16.01
CA ASP A 31 10.26 -5.95 -14.57
C ASP A 31 8.78 -5.81 -14.23
N THR A 32 8.13 -6.96 -14.06
CA THR A 32 6.88 -7.00 -13.31
C THR A 32 7.30 -6.49 -11.94
N PRO A 33 6.81 -5.33 -11.50
CA PRO A 33 7.27 -4.78 -10.24
C PRO A 33 7.13 -5.86 -9.17
N GLN A 34 8.17 -6.08 -8.39
CA GLN A 34 8.26 -6.97 -7.21
C GLN A 34 7.17 -6.72 -6.16
N PHE A 35 6.29 -5.83 -6.48
CA PHE A 35 5.15 -5.23 -5.86
C PHE A 35 4.01 -6.20 -5.55
N MET A 36 3.89 -7.26 -6.34
CA MET A 36 2.81 -8.24 -6.21
C MET A 36 3.15 -9.40 -5.26
N GLU A 37 4.37 -9.43 -4.71
CA GLU A 37 4.78 -10.45 -3.74
C GLU A 37 4.23 -10.20 -2.33
N ASN A 38 3.97 -8.94 -1.95
CA ASN A 38 3.39 -8.58 -0.66
C ASN A 38 1.97 -8.03 -0.80
N LYS A 39 1.00 -8.93 -0.91
CA LYS A 39 -0.44 -8.58 -0.89
C LYS A 39 -0.92 -8.15 0.50
N THR A 40 -0.13 -7.32 1.18
CA THR A 40 -0.36 -6.96 2.57
C THR A 40 -0.19 -5.46 2.76
N MET A 41 -1.13 -4.83 3.47
CA MET A 41 -0.99 -3.48 4.02
C MET A 41 -1.34 -3.49 5.50
N TYR A 42 -1.05 -2.39 6.17
CA TYR A 42 -1.32 -2.19 7.59
C TYR A 42 -2.34 -1.07 7.78
N ILE A 43 -3.25 -1.28 8.73
CA ILE A 43 -4.16 -0.26 9.25
C ILE A 43 -3.74 0.07 10.67
N THR A 44 -3.52 1.35 10.96
CA THR A 44 -3.21 1.83 12.31
C THR A 44 -4.30 2.76 12.80
N ILE A 45 -4.81 2.50 14.01
CA ILE A 45 -5.80 3.31 14.72
C ILE A 45 -5.31 3.47 16.16
N GLU A 46 -5.16 4.72 16.63
CA GLU A 46 -4.69 5.04 17.99
C GLU A 46 -3.42 4.26 18.40
N GLY A 47 -2.47 4.13 17.47
CA GLY A 47 -1.19 3.44 17.72
C GLY A 47 -1.26 1.91 17.76
N LYS A 48 -2.42 1.31 17.57
CA LYS A 48 -2.57 -0.14 17.34
C LYS A 48 -2.60 -0.42 15.84
N THR A 49 -2.00 -1.53 15.43
CA THR A 49 -1.90 -1.91 14.01
C THR A 49 -2.47 -3.30 13.80
N MET A 50 -3.23 -3.44 12.72
CA MET A 50 -3.68 -4.73 12.18
C MET A 50 -3.27 -4.86 10.71
N THR A 51 -3.02 -6.10 10.30
CA THR A 51 -2.66 -6.46 8.94
C THR A 51 -3.91 -6.65 8.09
N VAL A 52 -3.85 -6.19 6.83
CA VAL A 52 -4.87 -6.43 5.81
C VAL A 52 -4.27 -7.32 4.73
N GLN A 53 -4.87 -8.47 4.50
CA GLN A 53 -4.60 -9.27 3.31
C GLN A 53 -5.36 -8.67 2.14
N LEU A 54 -4.65 -8.25 1.10
CA LEU A 54 -5.22 -7.56 -0.06
C LEU A 54 -5.68 -8.54 -1.15
N GLU A 55 -6.73 -8.17 -1.87
CA GLU A 55 -7.15 -8.83 -3.10
C GLU A 55 -6.40 -8.27 -4.31
N ASP A 56 -6.29 -9.05 -5.37
CA ASP A 56 -5.62 -8.65 -6.61
C ASP A 56 -6.63 -8.05 -7.60
N ASN A 57 -6.78 -6.74 -7.58
CA ASN A 57 -7.59 -5.98 -8.53
C ASN A 57 -6.97 -4.61 -8.85
N SER A 58 -7.55 -3.87 -9.79
CA SER A 58 -7.03 -2.57 -10.21
C SER A 58 -7.02 -1.54 -9.09
N ALA A 59 -8.05 -1.54 -8.23
CA ALA A 59 -8.14 -0.62 -7.10
C ALA A 59 -7.01 -0.84 -6.09
N THR A 60 -6.73 -2.10 -5.78
CA THR A 60 -5.67 -2.48 -4.85
C THR A 60 -4.28 -2.13 -5.37
N ARG A 61 -4.04 -2.33 -6.68
CA ARG A 61 -2.76 -1.96 -7.30
C ARG A 61 -2.52 -0.46 -7.22
N GLU A 62 -3.50 0.35 -7.59
CA GLU A 62 -3.42 1.81 -7.49
C GLU A 62 -3.24 2.27 -6.03
N LEU A 63 -3.97 1.68 -5.09
CA LEU A 63 -3.80 1.96 -3.66
C LEU A 63 -2.38 1.66 -3.19
N LEU A 64 -1.81 0.53 -3.61
CA LEU A 64 -0.44 0.16 -3.27
C LEU A 64 0.57 1.16 -3.84
N GLU A 65 0.39 1.65 -5.07
CA GLU A 65 1.26 2.67 -5.67
C GLU A 65 1.21 3.99 -4.89
N LEU A 66 0.04 4.41 -4.42
CA LEU A 66 -0.08 5.58 -3.54
C LEU A 66 0.65 5.36 -2.20
N LEU A 67 0.46 4.18 -1.59
CA LEU A 67 1.09 3.84 -0.31
C LEU A 67 2.62 3.66 -0.38
N GLN A 68 3.18 3.41 -1.57
CA GLN A 68 4.64 3.45 -1.76
C GLN A 68 5.20 4.85 -1.64
N GLN A 69 4.44 5.85 -2.03
CA GLN A 69 4.88 7.24 -1.95
C GLN A 69 4.80 7.78 -0.52
N ALA A 70 3.70 7.49 0.17
CA ALA A 70 3.48 7.88 1.55
C ALA A 70 2.32 7.09 2.19
N SER A 71 2.32 6.99 3.52
CA SER A 71 1.15 6.54 4.26
C SER A 71 -0.01 7.52 4.09
N ILE A 72 -1.25 7.00 4.03
CA ILE A 72 -2.46 7.81 3.88
C ILE A 72 -3.22 7.79 5.20
N THR A 73 -3.51 8.98 5.73
CA THR A 73 -4.31 9.13 6.95
C THR A 73 -5.62 9.84 6.63
N TYR A 74 -6.73 9.26 7.08
CA TYR A 74 -8.06 9.82 6.90
C TYR A 74 -8.91 9.66 8.17
N THR A 75 -10.02 10.38 8.25
CA THR A 75 -10.99 10.25 9.34
C THR A 75 -12.12 9.34 8.90
N ALA A 76 -12.35 8.26 9.63
CA ALA A 76 -13.48 7.36 9.45
C ALA A 76 -14.53 7.58 10.54
N ARG A 77 -15.80 7.50 10.17
CA ARG A 77 -16.97 7.63 11.06
C ARG A 77 -17.80 6.35 11.06
N ASP A 78 -18.52 6.09 12.15
CA ASP A 78 -19.50 5.03 12.19
C ASP A 78 -20.67 5.31 11.22
N TYR A 79 -21.11 4.28 10.51
CA TYR A 79 -22.28 4.32 9.67
C TYR A 79 -23.08 3.02 9.79
N GLY A 80 -24.41 3.13 9.89
CA GLY A 80 -25.33 2.00 9.93
C GLY A 80 -25.20 1.05 11.11
N GLY A 81 -24.24 1.25 12.01
CA GLY A 81 -23.95 0.34 13.13
C GLY A 81 -23.17 -0.93 12.73
N PHE A 82 -22.63 -0.98 11.50
CA PHE A 82 -21.91 -2.14 10.97
C PHE A 82 -20.59 -1.81 10.27
N GLU A 83 -20.25 -0.52 10.05
CA GLU A 83 -19.04 -0.12 9.35
C GLU A 83 -18.47 1.21 9.83
N LYS A 84 -17.17 1.42 9.55
CA LYS A 84 -16.47 2.70 9.57
C LYS A 84 -16.23 3.15 8.14
N VAL A 85 -16.63 4.37 7.79
CA VAL A 85 -16.47 4.92 6.44
C VAL A 85 -15.74 6.27 6.48
N GLY A 86 -14.80 6.48 5.56
CA GLY A 86 -14.08 7.74 5.43
C GLY A 86 -13.53 7.96 4.02
N GLU A 87 -13.31 9.22 3.67
CA GLU A 87 -12.74 9.63 2.39
C GLU A 87 -11.24 9.36 2.35
N LEU A 88 -10.80 8.61 1.33
CA LEU A 88 -9.38 8.31 1.12
C LEU A 88 -8.55 9.54 0.74
N GLY A 89 -9.19 10.55 0.15
CA GLY A 89 -8.50 11.70 -0.44
C GLY A 89 -7.95 11.46 -1.85
N HIS A 90 -8.14 10.26 -2.38
CA HIS A 90 -7.76 9.83 -3.74
C HIS A 90 -8.89 9.06 -4.38
N SER A 91 -8.95 9.10 -5.71
CA SER A 91 -9.88 8.26 -6.47
C SER A 91 -9.14 7.03 -7.01
N LEU A 92 -9.74 5.86 -6.82
CA LEU A 92 -9.23 4.58 -7.29
C LEU A 92 -10.15 3.98 -8.36
N PRO A 93 -9.64 3.15 -9.28
CA PRO A 93 -10.48 2.38 -10.19
C PRO A 93 -11.45 1.49 -9.43
N THR A 94 -12.61 1.22 -10.00
CA THR A 94 -13.61 0.35 -9.38
C THR A 94 -13.82 -0.93 -10.17
N SER A 95 -14.00 -2.04 -9.46
CA SER A 95 -14.42 -3.34 -10.00
C SER A 95 -15.58 -3.84 -9.14
N ASN A 96 -16.72 -3.11 -9.24
CA ASN A 96 -17.86 -3.33 -8.37
C ASN A 96 -18.57 -4.65 -8.67
N GLU A 97 -18.80 -5.43 -7.63
CA GLU A 97 -19.57 -6.66 -7.65
C GLU A 97 -20.65 -6.63 -6.57
N GLN A 98 -21.79 -7.30 -6.84
CA GLN A 98 -22.82 -7.48 -5.82
C GLN A 98 -22.33 -8.50 -4.81
N ILE A 99 -21.94 -8.04 -3.64
CA ILE A 99 -21.42 -8.89 -2.57
C ILE A 99 -22.14 -8.64 -1.25
N THR A 100 -22.11 -9.65 -0.38
CA THR A 100 -22.45 -9.50 1.03
C THR A 100 -21.15 -9.44 1.82
N THR A 101 -20.89 -8.30 2.46
CA THR A 101 -19.69 -8.07 3.25
C THR A 101 -19.74 -8.83 4.56
N GLN A 102 -18.58 -9.04 5.16
CA GLN A 102 -18.40 -9.63 6.48
C GLN A 102 -17.53 -8.74 7.34
N ALA A 103 -17.54 -8.96 8.64
CA ALA A 103 -16.63 -8.31 9.54
C ALA A 103 -15.18 -8.52 9.10
N GLY A 104 -14.37 -7.46 9.10
CA GLY A 104 -13.01 -7.44 8.61
C GLY A 104 -12.87 -7.06 7.14
N ASP A 105 -13.93 -7.05 6.34
CA ASP A 105 -13.83 -6.63 4.94
C ASP A 105 -13.42 -5.15 4.84
N VAL A 106 -12.45 -4.89 3.96
CA VAL A 106 -11.99 -3.56 3.56
C VAL A 106 -12.48 -3.31 2.16
N ILE A 107 -13.30 -2.30 1.99
CA ILE A 107 -14.06 -2.03 0.77
C ILE A 107 -13.74 -0.64 0.25
N LEU A 108 -13.67 -0.50 -1.07
CA LEU A 108 -13.74 0.77 -1.77
C LEU A 108 -15.20 1.02 -2.19
N TYR A 109 -15.75 2.11 -1.73
CA TYR A 109 -17.09 2.57 -2.11
C TYR A 109 -17.01 3.85 -2.94
N SER A 110 -17.76 3.91 -4.03
CA SER A 110 -17.82 5.06 -4.96
C SER A 110 -16.45 5.54 -5.46
N GLY A 111 -15.43 4.68 -5.46
CA GLY A 111 -14.09 4.98 -5.98
C GLY A 111 -13.22 5.87 -5.08
N SER A 112 -13.74 6.41 -3.97
CA SER A 112 -13.00 7.35 -3.11
C SER A 112 -13.13 7.10 -1.61
N GLN A 113 -14.08 6.28 -1.19
CA GLN A 113 -14.32 6.00 0.23
C GLN A 113 -13.80 4.63 0.63
N ILE A 114 -13.04 4.59 1.72
CA ILE A 114 -12.65 3.34 2.36
C ILE A 114 -13.66 3.00 3.45
N VAL A 115 -14.15 1.77 3.40
CA VAL A 115 -15.13 1.22 4.34
C VAL A 115 -14.53 0.02 5.05
N LEU A 116 -14.52 0.05 6.38
CA LEU A 116 -14.03 -1.01 7.26
C LEU A 116 -15.21 -1.65 7.98
N PHE A 117 -15.54 -2.88 7.61
CA PHE A 117 -16.72 -3.57 8.15
C PHE A 117 -16.42 -4.24 9.50
N TYR A 118 -17.30 -4.02 10.48
CA TYR A 118 -17.38 -4.79 11.72
C TYR A 118 -18.72 -5.53 11.90
N GLY A 119 -19.57 -5.42 10.89
CA GLY A 119 -20.83 -6.14 10.69
C GLY A 119 -20.93 -6.61 9.26
N SER A 120 -22.15 -6.57 8.69
CA SER A 120 -22.43 -7.03 7.33
C SER A 120 -23.42 -6.11 6.62
N ASN A 121 -23.24 -5.96 5.32
CA ASN A 121 -24.19 -5.31 4.40
C ASN A 121 -24.09 -5.95 3.00
N SER A 122 -25.14 -5.83 2.20
CA SER A 122 -25.15 -6.33 0.82
C SER A 122 -25.33 -5.17 -0.15
N TRP A 123 -24.33 -4.97 -0.99
CA TRP A 123 -24.33 -3.89 -1.97
C TRP A 123 -23.33 -4.17 -3.10
N SER A 124 -23.29 -3.25 -4.08
CA SER A 124 -22.27 -3.28 -5.14
C SER A 124 -21.00 -2.58 -4.67
N TYR A 125 -19.94 -3.34 -4.44
CA TYR A 125 -18.69 -2.88 -3.87
C TYR A 125 -17.47 -3.38 -4.64
N THR A 126 -16.36 -2.66 -4.54
CA THR A 126 -15.03 -3.17 -4.89
C THR A 126 -14.32 -3.59 -3.60
N ARG A 127 -14.01 -4.88 -3.44
CA ARG A 127 -13.28 -5.38 -2.28
C ARG A 127 -11.79 -5.09 -2.44
N LEU A 128 -11.18 -4.46 -1.44
CA LEU A 128 -9.74 -4.23 -1.37
C LEU A 128 -9.01 -5.34 -0.63
N GLY A 129 -9.64 -5.94 0.36
CA GLY A 129 -9.03 -6.99 1.15
C GLY A 129 -9.79 -7.29 2.45
N ARG A 130 -9.06 -7.92 3.39
CA ARG A 130 -9.62 -8.29 4.70
C ARG A 130 -8.62 -8.09 5.81
N ILE A 131 -9.06 -7.44 6.89
CA ILE A 131 -8.31 -7.31 8.15
C ILE A 131 -8.15 -8.69 8.78
N GLN A 132 -6.93 -9.00 9.19
CA GLN A 132 -6.63 -10.22 9.95
C GLN A 132 -6.87 -9.93 11.44
N TYR A 133 -7.74 -10.72 12.09
CA TYR A 133 -8.10 -10.56 13.49
C TYR A 133 -8.39 -11.94 14.12
N GLU A 134 -8.24 -12.05 15.44
CA GLU A 134 -8.48 -13.30 16.15
C GLU A 134 -9.96 -13.46 16.58
N SER A 135 -10.64 -12.34 16.88
CA SER A 135 -12.03 -12.35 17.29
C SER A 135 -12.80 -11.12 16.85
N ILE A 136 -14.12 -11.24 16.68
CA ILE A 136 -15.01 -10.10 16.37
C ILE A 136 -14.94 -9.01 17.45
N ALA A 137 -14.74 -9.39 18.70
CA ALA A 137 -14.62 -8.45 19.82
C ALA A 137 -13.32 -7.62 19.68
N GLU A 138 -12.22 -8.25 19.29
CA GLU A 138 -10.95 -7.59 19.01
C GLU A 138 -11.09 -6.61 17.84
N LEU A 139 -11.66 -7.06 16.71
CA LEU A 139 -11.88 -6.21 15.54
C LEU A 139 -12.74 -4.99 15.88
N LYS A 140 -13.86 -5.16 16.60
CA LYS A 140 -14.73 -4.07 17.04
C LYS A 140 -14.01 -3.09 17.97
N SER A 141 -13.18 -3.60 18.88
CA SER A 141 -12.36 -2.79 19.77
C SER A 141 -11.31 -2.00 19.02
N PHE A 142 -10.64 -2.63 18.04
CA PHE A 142 -9.66 -1.99 17.17
C PHE A 142 -10.28 -0.88 16.32
N LEU A 143 -11.39 -1.17 15.65
CA LEU A 143 -12.11 -0.21 14.81
C LEU A 143 -12.89 0.86 15.62
N LYS A 144 -12.90 0.79 16.95
CA LYS A 144 -13.70 1.68 17.81
C LYS A 144 -15.17 1.73 17.38
N ALA A 145 -15.75 0.54 17.14
CA ALA A 145 -17.13 0.39 16.68
C ALA A 145 -18.12 1.09 17.61
N GLY A 146 -18.94 1.99 17.08
CA GLY A 146 -19.91 2.77 17.85
C GLY A 146 -19.32 3.92 18.66
N GLN A 147 -18.02 4.23 18.54
CA GLN A 147 -17.35 5.28 19.33
C GLN A 147 -17.11 6.59 18.54
N GLY A 148 -17.82 6.77 17.40
CA GLY A 148 -17.72 8.00 16.61
C GLY A 148 -16.53 7.99 15.65
N ASN A 149 -15.93 9.16 15.45
CA ASN A 149 -14.85 9.35 14.49
C ASN A 149 -13.53 8.80 15.01
N VAL A 150 -12.74 8.18 14.10
CA VAL A 150 -11.38 7.71 14.38
C VAL A 150 -10.44 8.14 13.27
N SER A 151 -9.18 8.40 13.61
CA SER A 151 -8.12 8.57 12.61
C SER A 151 -7.59 7.20 12.21
N VAL A 152 -7.59 6.94 10.92
CA VAL A 152 -7.12 5.68 10.32
C VAL A 152 -5.93 5.98 9.44
N THR A 153 -4.83 5.26 9.64
CA THR A 153 -3.64 5.35 8.78
C THR A 153 -3.44 4.04 8.04
N LEU A 154 -3.30 4.12 6.71
CA LEU A 154 -2.92 3.02 5.83
C LEU A 154 -1.43 3.12 5.52
N SER A 155 -0.70 1.99 5.55
CA SER A 155 0.74 1.95 5.25
C SER A 155 1.17 0.60 4.68
N LEU A 156 2.33 0.53 4.00
CA LEU A 156 2.94 -0.71 3.53
C LEU A 156 3.90 -1.34 4.55
N GLY A 157 4.41 -0.55 5.48
CA GLY A 157 5.26 -1.02 6.57
C GLY A 157 4.56 -0.89 7.92
N GLU A 158 4.92 -1.75 8.85
CA GLU A 158 4.53 -1.53 10.24
C GLU A 158 5.06 -0.17 10.71
N PRO A 159 4.25 0.63 11.43
CA PRO A 159 4.74 1.87 11.98
C PRO A 159 5.87 1.55 12.97
N THR A 160 7.09 1.88 12.57
CA THR A 160 8.24 1.75 13.48
C THR A 160 8.11 2.75 14.62
N ALA A 161 8.54 2.37 15.81
CA ALA A 161 8.47 3.24 17.00
C ALA A 161 9.12 4.63 16.78
N ILE A 162 10.01 4.76 15.80
CA ILE A 162 10.66 6.02 15.39
C ILE A 162 9.65 6.98 14.75
N ALA A 163 8.66 6.49 13.98
CA ALA A 163 7.62 7.34 13.40
C ALA A 163 6.64 7.89 14.46
N MET A 164 6.47 7.20 15.58
CA MET A 164 5.64 7.65 16.69
C MET A 164 6.32 8.72 17.56
N VAL A 165 7.65 8.81 17.55
CA VAL A 165 8.39 9.82 18.33
C VAL A 165 8.27 11.21 17.69
N SER A 166 7.99 11.31 16.38
CA SER A 166 7.81 12.59 15.69
C SER A 166 6.54 13.36 16.08
N ALA A 167 5.56 12.71 16.71
CA ALA A 167 4.28 13.33 17.07
C ALA A 167 4.16 13.70 18.57
N LYS A 168 5.14 13.30 19.40
CA LYS A 168 5.19 13.73 20.78
C LYS A 168 6.05 15.00 20.82
N GLU A 169 5.42 16.17 20.88
CA GLU A 169 6.08 17.38 21.33
C GLU A 169 6.70 17.10 22.70
N SER A 170 7.94 16.63 22.71
CA SER A 170 8.73 16.66 23.91
C SER A 170 9.13 18.12 24.10
N GLY A 171 8.34 18.86 24.84
CA GLY A 171 8.71 20.15 25.41
C GLY A 171 9.89 19.95 26.36
N ASP A 172 11.05 19.56 25.81
CA ASP A 172 12.30 19.56 26.54
C ASP A 172 12.87 20.99 26.44
N PRO A 173 12.83 21.78 27.52
CA PRO A 173 13.28 23.16 27.48
C PRO A 173 14.80 23.30 27.32
N ARG A 174 15.50 22.17 27.09
CA ARG A 174 16.96 22.13 26.98
C ARG A 174 17.43 22.71 25.66
N VAL A 175 18.41 23.57 25.74
CA VAL A 175 19.05 24.20 24.59
C VAL A 175 20.07 23.21 23.97
N MET A 176 20.01 23.03 22.65
CA MET A 176 20.97 22.20 21.92
C MET A 176 21.74 23.05 20.89
N THR A 177 23.01 22.77 20.72
CA THR A 177 23.78 23.30 19.58
C THR A 177 23.30 22.67 18.28
N ILE A 178 23.64 23.27 17.14
CA ILE A 178 23.30 22.70 15.82
C ILE A 178 23.93 21.33 15.56
N ASP A 179 24.99 20.99 16.31
CA ASP A 179 25.68 19.69 16.25
C ASP A 179 25.03 18.65 17.19
N GLY A 180 23.89 18.97 17.81
CA GLY A 180 23.13 18.07 18.68
C GLY A 180 23.70 17.96 20.11
N ILE A 181 24.61 18.82 20.52
CA ILE A 181 25.22 18.81 21.86
C ILE A 181 24.35 19.63 22.80
N ARG A 182 23.97 19.05 23.93
CA ARG A 182 23.23 19.76 24.99
C ARG A 182 24.12 20.79 25.70
N THR A 183 23.55 21.97 25.96
CA THR A 183 24.25 23.01 26.69
C THR A 183 23.30 23.73 27.64
N GLU A 184 23.75 23.94 28.86
CA GLU A 184 23.02 24.73 29.88
C GLU A 184 23.39 26.23 29.82
N SER A 185 24.48 26.53 29.13
CA SER A 185 24.99 27.91 29.01
C SER A 185 25.37 28.23 27.58
N PRO A 186 24.40 28.66 26.75
CA PRO A 186 24.65 28.96 25.35
C PRO A 186 25.59 30.18 25.22
N ARG A 187 26.70 29.99 24.49
CA ARG A 187 27.62 31.06 24.11
C ARG A 187 27.13 31.70 22.80
N LYS A 188 27.88 32.63 22.21
CA LYS A 188 27.54 33.18 20.88
C LYS A 188 27.43 32.07 19.83
N GLY A 189 26.29 31.97 19.16
CA GLY A 189 26.07 30.95 18.15
C GLY A 189 24.60 30.67 17.87
N VAL A 190 24.35 29.63 17.05
CA VAL A 190 23.02 29.14 16.70
C VAL A 190 22.64 27.95 17.57
N TYR A 191 21.45 27.99 18.14
CA TYR A 191 20.91 26.98 19.04
C TYR A 191 19.53 26.55 18.63
N ILE A 192 19.13 25.35 19.04
CA ILE A 192 17.78 24.82 18.88
C ILE A 192 17.18 24.62 20.28
N GLN A 193 16.05 25.24 20.53
CA GLN A 193 15.25 25.07 21.75
C GLN A 193 13.80 24.88 21.34
N GLU A 194 13.14 23.85 21.88
CA GLU A 194 11.75 23.52 21.52
C GLU A 194 11.49 23.46 20.02
N GLY A 195 12.45 22.87 19.27
CA GLY A 195 12.37 22.74 17.82
C GLY A 195 12.54 24.06 17.03
N LYS A 196 12.77 25.19 17.69
CA LYS A 196 12.99 26.49 17.07
C LYS A 196 14.47 26.90 17.10
N LYS A 197 14.90 27.61 16.06
CA LYS A 197 16.27 28.10 15.89
C LYS A 197 16.43 29.47 16.52
N TYR A 198 17.42 29.63 17.37
CA TYR A 198 17.78 30.90 18.03
C TYR A 198 19.21 31.28 17.73
N LEU A 199 19.48 32.58 17.62
CA LEU A 199 20.82 33.17 17.57
C LEU A 199 21.10 33.89 18.87
N LYS A 200 22.27 33.66 19.49
CA LYS A 200 22.69 34.36 20.69
C LYS A 200 24.02 35.10 20.44
#